data_4a7105cfe499cb3b4e34b4acb41dfed5
#
_entry.id   4a7105cfe499cb3b4e34b4acb41dfed5
#
_cell.length_a   1.000
_cell.length_b   1.000
_cell.length_c   1.000
_cell.angle_alpha   90.00
_cell.angle_beta   90.00
_cell.angle_gamma   90.00
#
_symmetry.space_group_name_H-M   'P 1'
#
loop_
_entity.id
_entity.type
_entity.pdbx_description
1 polymer ?
#
loop_
_entity_poly.entity_id
_entity_poly.type
_entity_poly.pdbx_seq_one_letter_code
_entity_poly.pdbx_strand_id
1 'polypeptide(L)'
;MGISILSFDSCDKGPSQEEIDQELIEAYILENNLNTTKTESGLHYIIYDECDDNHPDYYSFIIARYKGYLLDGTVFDDGSQELNVQLAQMIPGWIEGLQLIGEGGEMLLIIPSNLGYGGIAKAKIPEYSVLVFELKLLQVYDKK
;
A
#
# COMPACT_ATOMS: atom_id res chain seq x y z
N MET A 1 -4.42 45.83 -32.80
CA MET A 1 -4.40 44.36 -32.71
C MET A 1 -3.57 43.96 -31.48
N GLY A 2 -4.19 43.69 -30.37
CA GLY A 2 -3.50 43.23 -29.18
C GLY A 2 -3.19 41.74 -29.31
N ILE A 3 -1.93 41.39 -29.39
CA ILE A 3 -1.51 40.02 -29.16
C ILE A 3 -1.64 39.77 -27.69
N SER A 4 -2.69 39.07 -27.29
CA SER A 4 -2.82 38.53 -25.93
C SER A 4 -1.73 37.49 -25.79
N ILE A 5 -0.60 37.86 -25.21
CA ILE A 5 0.36 36.91 -24.71
C ILE A 5 -0.31 36.32 -23.46
N LEU A 6 -0.91 35.14 -23.64
CA LEU A 6 -1.17 34.28 -22.51
C LEU A 6 0.19 33.92 -21.91
N SER A 7 0.63 34.67 -20.92
CA SER A 7 1.68 34.22 -20.05
C SER A 7 1.12 33.00 -19.33
N PHE A 8 1.45 31.83 -19.84
CA PHE A 8 1.42 30.65 -19.04
C PHE A 8 2.40 30.92 -17.91
N ASP A 9 1.88 31.31 -16.75
CA ASP A 9 2.65 31.23 -15.54
C ASP A 9 3.22 29.83 -15.48
N SER A 10 4.52 29.73 -15.62
CA SER A 10 5.26 28.47 -15.56
C SER A 10 5.33 27.93 -14.12
N CYS A 11 4.18 27.95 -13.42
CA CYS A 11 3.91 27.16 -12.23
C CYS A 11 3.51 25.76 -12.62
N ASP A 12 4.03 25.27 -13.74
CA ASP A 12 3.99 23.85 -14.07
C ASP A 12 5.01 23.16 -13.17
N LYS A 13 4.59 22.96 -11.94
CA LYS A 13 5.22 22.01 -11.05
C LYS A 13 4.90 20.67 -11.69
N GLY A 14 5.88 19.97 -12.19
CA GLY A 14 5.71 18.62 -12.73
C GLY A 14 4.79 17.74 -11.86
N PRO A 15 4.54 16.50 -12.23
CA PRO A 15 3.61 15.65 -11.52
C PRO A 15 3.97 15.56 -10.03
N SER A 16 2.98 15.55 -9.15
CA SER A 16 3.16 15.28 -7.73
C SER A 16 3.67 13.85 -7.52
N GLN A 17 4.25 13.58 -6.35
CA GLN A 17 4.68 12.21 -6.04
C GLN A 17 3.52 11.22 -6.06
N GLU A 18 2.33 11.65 -5.65
CA GLU A 18 1.12 10.82 -5.72
C GLU A 18 0.75 10.44 -7.16
N GLU A 19 0.84 11.39 -8.08
CA GLU A 19 0.59 11.15 -9.50
C GLU A 19 1.63 10.19 -10.08
N ILE A 20 2.91 10.37 -9.76
CA ILE A 20 3.99 9.47 -10.16
C ILE A 20 3.74 8.06 -9.65
N ASP A 21 3.42 7.92 -8.39
CA ASP A 21 3.15 6.62 -7.76
C ASP A 21 1.96 5.92 -8.42
N GLN A 22 0.87 6.64 -8.70
CA GLN A 22 -0.30 6.07 -9.36
C GLN A 22 0.00 5.61 -10.80
N GLU A 23 0.78 6.37 -11.56
CA GLU A 23 1.23 5.95 -12.89
C GLU A 23 2.07 4.66 -12.84
N LEU A 24 2.99 4.57 -11.87
CA LEU A 24 3.81 3.37 -11.65
C LEU A 24 2.96 2.16 -11.24
N ILE A 25 1.98 2.37 -10.36
CA ILE A 25 1.06 1.31 -9.92
C ILE A 25 0.20 0.83 -11.09
N GLU A 26 -0.35 1.73 -11.88
CA GLU A 26 -1.18 1.38 -13.04
C GLU A 26 -0.38 0.59 -14.09
N ALA A 27 0.87 0.99 -14.36
CA ALA A 27 1.76 0.23 -15.22
C ALA A 27 2.05 -1.18 -14.69
N TYR A 28 2.32 -1.29 -13.39
CA TYR A 28 2.54 -2.58 -12.72
C TYR A 28 1.32 -3.49 -12.79
N ILE A 29 0.13 -2.95 -12.54
CA ILE A 29 -1.15 -3.67 -12.63
C ILE A 29 -1.34 -4.22 -14.04
N LEU A 30 -1.08 -3.40 -15.06
CA LEU A 30 -1.21 -3.80 -16.46
C LEU A 30 -0.20 -4.89 -16.84
N GLU A 31 1.08 -4.72 -16.49
CA GLU A 31 2.14 -5.68 -16.77
C GLU A 31 1.91 -7.05 -16.12
N ASN A 32 1.35 -7.06 -14.92
CA ASN A 32 1.10 -8.28 -14.15
C ASN A 32 -0.34 -8.81 -14.31
N ASN A 33 -1.13 -8.20 -15.15
CA ASN A 33 -2.49 -8.61 -15.45
C ASN A 33 -3.37 -8.73 -14.18
N LEU A 34 -3.25 -7.76 -13.28
CA LEU A 34 -3.96 -7.71 -12.01
C LEU A 34 -5.31 -7.02 -12.16
N ASN A 35 -6.27 -7.43 -11.35
CA ASN A 35 -7.58 -6.79 -11.24
C ASN A 35 -7.74 -6.22 -9.83
N THR A 36 -7.31 -4.98 -9.64
CA THR A 36 -7.31 -4.31 -8.34
C THR A 36 -8.53 -3.43 -8.15
N THR A 37 -8.89 -3.20 -6.89
CA THR A 37 -9.77 -2.12 -6.46
C THR A 37 -8.92 -0.98 -5.89
N LYS A 38 -9.20 0.26 -6.29
CA LYS A 38 -8.53 1.47 -5.80
C LYS A 38 -9.41 2.18 -4.79
N THR A 39 -8.84 2.54 -3.64
CA THR A 39 -9.51 3.36 -2.64
C THR A 39 -9.32 4.86 -2.91
N GLU A 40 -10.06 5.71 -2.22
CA GLU A 40 -9.91 7.17 -2.33
C GLU A 40 -8.52 7.66 -1.92
N SER A 41 -7.88 6.97 -0.99
CA SER A 41 -6.51 7.30 -0.55
C SER A 41 -5.43 6.94 -1.56
N GLY A 42 -5.77 6.17 -2.60
CA GLY A 42 -4.84 5.69 -3.61
C GLY A 42 -4.27 4.30 -3.36
N LEU A 43 -4.71 3.62 -2.30
CA LEU A 43 -4.38 2.22 -2.06
C LEU A 43 -5.02 1.33 -3.12
N HIS A 44 -4.28 0.38 -3.67
CA HIS A 44 -4.81 -0.68 -4.52
C HIS A 44 -4.74 -2.01 -3.79
N TYR A 45 -5.78 -2.84 -3.94
CA TYR A 45 -5.82 -4.15 -3.29
C TYR A 45 -6.54 -5.19 -4.13
N ILE A 46 -6.23 -6.45 -3.84
CA ILE A 46 -6.97 -7.62 -4.29
C ILE A 46 -7.24 -8.47 -3.06
N ILE A 47 -8.49 -8.81 -2.81
CA ILE A 47 -8.87 -9.76 -1.76
C ILE A 47 -8.97 -11.14 -2.41
N TYR A 48 -8.07 -12.05 -2.02
CA TYR A 48 -8.10 -13.44 -2.47
C TYR A 48 -9.04 -14.29 -1.62
N ASP A 49 -9.10 -14.00 -0.33
CA ASP A 49 -10.00 -14.63 0.62
C ASP A 49 -10.35 -13.61 1.70
N GLU A 50 -11.61 -13.24 1.82
CA GLU A 50 -12.08 -12.34 2.86
C GLU A 50 -12.16 -13.04 4.21
N CYS A 51 -12.47 -14.34 4.18
CA CYS A 51 -12.55 -15.28 5.28
C CYS A 51 -13.58 -14.90 6.35
N ASP A 52 -13.15 -14.73 7.60
CA ASP A 52 -14.00 -14.58 8.77
C ASP A 52 -14.60 -13.17 8.90
N ASP A 53 -15.66 -13.05 9.69
CA ASP A 53 -16.25 -11.78 10.09
C ASP A 53 -15.44 -11.02 11.14
N ASN A 54 -14.40 -11.62 11.72
CA ASN A 54 -13.52 -10.99 12.70
C ASN A 54 -12.49 -10.09 12.04
N HIS A 55 -12.94 -8.93 11.56
CA HIS A 55 -12.09 -7.91 10.98
C HIS A 55 -11.36 -7.11 12.07
N PRO A 56 -10.09 -6.79 11.90
CA PRO A 56 -9.40 -5.90 12.83
C PRO A 56 -9.92 -4.48 12.70
N ASP A 57 -9.85 -3.74 13.79
CA ASP A 57 -9.94 -2.29 13.81
C ASP A 57 -8.56 -1.66 14.06
N TYR A 58 -8.52 -0.33 14.11
CA TYR A 58 -7.29 0.42 14.33
C TYR A 58 -6.53 0.00 15.61
N TYR A 59 -7.23 -0.40 16.65
CA TYR A 59 -6.65 -0.75 17.96
C TYR A 59 -6.39 -2.26 18.14
N SER A 60 -6.87 -3.08 17.24
CA SER A 60 -6.69 -4.53 17.31
C SER A 60 -5.23 -4.93 17.21
N PHE A 61 -4.86 -6.00 17.91
CA PHE A 61 -3.61 -6.71 17.70
C PHE A 61 -3.80 -7.75 16.60
N ILE A 62 -2.82 -7.89 15.75
CA ILE A 62 -2.83 -8.83 14.65
C ILE A 62 -1.60 -9.73 14.67
N ILE A 63 -1.78 -10.95 14.22
CA ILE A 63 -0.69 -11.81 13.77
C ILE A 63 -0.85 -11.97 12.26
N ALA A 64 0.19 -11.61 11.53
CA ALA A 64 0.20 -11.65 10.08
C ALA A 64 1.48 -12.32 9.55
N ARG A 65 1.35 -13.00 8.43
CA ARG A 65 2.47 -13.45 7.61
C ARG A 65 2.42 -12.70 6.30
N TYR A 66 3.55 -12.21 5.84
CA TYR A 66 3.58 -11.39 4.64
C TYR A 66 4.91 -11.47 3.93
N LYS A 67 4.88 -11.21 2.64
CA LYS A 67 6.05 -10.96 1.81
C LYS A 67 5.94 -9.55 1.24
N GLY A 68 7.01 -8.77 1.37
CA GLY A 68 7.06 -7.40 0.87
C GLY A 68 8.12 -7.26 -0.22
N TYR A 69 7.75 -6.60 -1.31
CA TYR A 69 8.68 -6.32 -2.42
C TYR A 69 8.35 -5.00 -3.12
N LEU A 70 9.34 -4.49 -3.83
CA LEU A 70 9.22 -3.31 -4.67
C LEU A 70 8.62 -3.66 -6.04
N LEU A 71 8.22 -2.67 -6.81
CA LEU A 71 7.65 -2.89 -8.16
C LEU A 71 8.63 -3.58 -9.11
N ASP A 72 9.94 -3.43 -8.90
CA ASP A 72 10.98 -4.10 -9.68
C ASP A 72 11.25 -5.57 -9.24
N GLY A 73 10.52 -6.04 -8.22
CA GLY A 73 10.65 -7.39 -7.67
C GLY A 73 11.68 -7.52 -6.54
N THR A 74 12.38 -6.47 -6.16
CA THR A 74 13.31 -6.50 -5.02
C THR A 74 12.57 -6.83 -3.74
N VAL A 75 12.89 -7.96 -3.11
CA VAL A 75 12.27 -8.42 -1.86
C VAL A 75 12.93 -7.71 -0.68
N PHE A 76 12.16 -6.98 0.11
CA PHE A 76 12.64 -6.35 1.33
C PHE A 76 12.22 -7.10 2.60
N ASP A 77 11.20 -7.95 2.52
CA ASP A 77 10.79 -8.87 3.57
C ASP A 77 10.32 -10.17 2.94
N ASP A 78 10.94 -11.29 3.28
CA ASP A 78 10.68 -12.60 2.67
C ASP A 78 9.54 -13.39 3.35
N GLY A 79 8.96 -12.83 4.43
CA GLY A 79 7.88 -13.47 5.18
C GLY A 79 8.32 -14.63 6.06
N SER A 80 9.61 -14.76 6.37
CA SER A 80 10.15 -15.84 7.20
C SER A 80 9.72 -15.75 8.66
N GLN A 81 9.28 -14.57 9.11
CA GLN A 81 8.83 -14.32 10.48
C GLN A 81 7.35 -13.90 10.50
N GLU A 82 6.63 -14.37 11.50
CA GLU A 82 5.29 -13.85 11.80
C GLU A 82 5.42 -12.50 12.51
N LEU A 83 4.60 -11.56 12.10
CA LEU A 83 4.49 -10.25 12.74
C LEU A 83 3.35 -10.28 13.76
N ASN A 84 3.63 -9.95 15.01
CA ASN A 84 2.64 -9.76 16.07
C ASN A 84 2.70 -8.31 16.54
N VAL A 85 1.71 -7.52 16.20
CA VAL A 85 1.75 -6.06 16.40
C VAL A 85 0.34 -5.50 16.53
N GLN A 86 0.22 -4.33 17.17
CA GLN A 86 -1.00 -3.54 17.10
C GLN A 86 -1.10 -2.87 15.72
N LEU A 87 -2.26 -2.97 15.07
CA LEU A 87 -2.45 -2.44 13.71
C LEU A 87 -2.14 -0.94 13.61
N ALA A 88 -2.48 -0.19 14.66
CA ALA A 88 -2.19 1.25 14.74
C ALA A 88 -0.71 1.62 14.59
N GLN A 89 0.22 0.69 14.80
CA GLN A 89 1.67 0.90 14.69
C GLN A 89 2.23 0.66 13.30
N MET A 90 1.38 0.22 12.37
CA MET A 90 1.79 -0.10 11.01
C MET A 90 1.70 1.11 10.09
N ILE A 91 2.28 0.99 8.90
CA ILE A 91 2.14 2.01 7.85
C ILE A 91 0.67 2.20 7.47
N PRO A 92 0.27 3.41 7.02
CA PRO A 92 -1.13 3.71 6.71
C PRO A 92 -1.80 2.72 5.75
N GLY A 93 -1.09 2.25 4.74
CA GLY A 93 -1.62 1.27 3.79
C GLY A 93 -2.01 -0.06 4.44
N TRP A 94 -1.31 -0.51 5.47
CA TRP A 94 -1.68 -1.69 6.26
C TRP A 94 -2.89 -1.42 7.15
N ILE A 95 -2.92 -0.26 7.81
CA ILE A 95 -4.05 0.13 8.67
C ILE A 95 -5.35 0.14 7.86
N GLU A 96 -5.33 0.71 6.66
CA GLU A 96 -6.49 0.76 5.78
C GLU A 96 -6.81 -0.62 5.20
N GLY A 97 -5.81 -1.31 4.65
CA GLY A 97 -6.02 -2.55 3.91
C GLY A 97 -6.48 -3.72 4.75
N LEU A 98 -5.86 -3.92 5.92
CA LEU A 98 -6.17 -5.08 6.76
C LEU A 98 -7.57 -5.06 7.39
N GLN A 99 -8.19 -3.89 7.51
CA GLN A 99 -9.58 -3.80 7.97
C GLN A 99 -10.59 -4.32 6.94
N LEU A 100 -10.15 -4.56 5.70
CA LEU A 100 -10.99 -5.07 4.61
C LEU A 100 -11.15 -6.60 4.63
N ILE A 101 -10.31 -7.32 5.39
CA ILE A 101 -10.36 -8.78 5.52
C ILE A 101 -10.49 -9.19 6.98
N GLY A 102 -11.06 -10.37 7.20
CA GLY A 102 -11.16 -10.98 8.53
C GLY A 102 -10.01 -11.93 8.83
N GLU A 103 -10.05 -12.48 10.05
CA GLU A 103 -9.11 -13.50 10.51
C GLU A 103 -9.07 -14.69 9.54
N GLY A 104 -7.88 -15.08 9.10
CA GLY A 104 -7.64 -16.11 8.08
C GLY A 104 -7.63 -15.59 6.65
N GLY A 105 -7.98 -14.32 6.42
CA GLY A 105 -8.06 -13.74 5.09
C GLY A 105 -6.70 -13.53 4.41
N GLU A 106 -6.74 -13.45 3.10
CA GLU A 106 -5.56 -13.23 2.24
C GLU A 106 -5.80 -12.10 1.26
N MET A 107 -4.79 -11.26 1.08
CA MET A 107 -4.88 -10.14 0.16
C MET A 107 -3.53 -9.72 -0.43
N LEU A 108 -3.59 -9.02 -1.54
CA LEU A 108 -2.50 -8.24 -2.09
C LEU A 108 -2.76 -6.76 -1.80
N LEU A 109 -1.75 -6.05 -1.33
CA LEU A 109 -1.74 -4.60 -1.20
C LEU A 109 -0.69 -4.01 -2.12
N ILE A 110 -1.05 -2.97 -2.86
CA ILE A 110 -0.10 -2.12 -3.59
C ILE A 110 -0.25 -0.72 -3.01
N ILE A 111 0.79 -0.28 -2.31
CA ILE A 111 0.76 0.87 -1.41
C ILE A 111 1.59 1.99 -2.02
N PRO A 112 0.98 3.13 -2.40
CA PRO A 112 1.74 4.30 -2.82
C PRO A 112 2.61 4.83 -1.68
N SER A 113 3.65 5.56 -1.99
CA SER A 113 4.66 5.96 -1.01
C SER A 113 4.11 6.79 0.15
N ASN A 114 3.11 7.63 -0.09
CA ASN A 114 2.46 8.43 0.96
C ASN A 114 1.67 7.59 1.98
N LEU A 115 1.32 6.36 1.66
CA LEU A 115 0.70 5.39 2.57
C LEU A 115 1.71 4.34 3.09
N GLY A 116 2.96 4.44 2.68
CA GLY A 116 4.09 3.63 3.12
C GLY A 116 5.08 4.43 3.96
N TYR A 117 6.32 4.46 3.53
CA TYR A 117 7.40 5.18 4.25
C TYR A 117 7.67 6.59 3.71
N GLY A 118 6.96 7.02 2.67
CA GLY A 118 7.13 8.36 2.08
C GLY A 118 8.54 8.61 1.61
N GLY A 119 9.05 9.80 1.89
CA GLY A 119 10.41 10.22 1.56
C GLY A 119 11.50 9.66 2.47
N ILE A 120 11.19 8.72 3.37
CA ILE A 120 12.14 8.12 4.31
C ILE A 120 12.62 6.79 3.76
N ALA A 121 13.92 6.69 3.44
CA ALA A 121 14.53 5.43 3.05
C ALA A 121 14.64 4.46 4.24
N LYS A 122 14.40 3.19 4.00
CA LYS A 122 14.67 2.06 4.90
C LYS A 122 15.73 1.15 4.26
N ALA A 123 16.22 0.14 4.97
CA ALA A 123 17.39 -0.65 4.57
C ALA A 123 17.37 -1.14 3.10
N LYS A 124 16.25 -1.67 2.63
CA LYS A 124 16.08 -2.16 1.23
C LYS A 124 15.00 -1.41 0.46
N ILE A 125 14.48 -0.35 1.04
CA ILE A 125 13.37 0.44 0.50
C ILE A 125 13.89 1.85 0.26
N PRO A 126 14.12 2.24 -1.01
CA PRO A 126 14.44 3.63 -1.35
C PRO A 126 13.33 4.61 -0.94
N GLU A 127 13.66 5.88 -0.83
CA GLU A 127 12.66 6.92 -0.65
C GLU A 127 11.61 6.90 -1.77
N TYR A 128 10.38 7.27 -1.46
CA TYR A 128 9.24 7.31 -2.40
C TYR A 128 8.97 5.99 -3.12
N SER A 129 9.19 4.85 -2.46
CA SER A 129 8.89 3.54 -3.01
C SER A 129 7.42 3.19 -2.90
N VAL A 130 6.86 2.68 -4.00
CA VAL A 130 5.62 1.91 -3.98
C VAL A 130 5.93 0.53 -3.41
N LEU A 131 5.10 0.05 -2.48
CA LEU A 131 5.30 -1.22 -1.80
C LEU A 131 4.22 -2.21 -2.19
N VAL A 132 4.62 -3.45 -2.44
CA VAL A 132 3.69 -4.56 -2.70
C VAL A 132 3.80 -5.57 -1.57
N PHE A 133 2.65 -5.93 -0.99
CA PHE A 133 2.58 -6.94 0.06
C PHE A 133 1.61 -8.06 -0.31
N GLU A 134 2.11 -9.28 -0.31
CA GLU A 134 1.29 -10.50 -0.25
C GLU A 134 1.09 -10.83 1.22
N LEU A 135 -0.15 -10.89 1.68
CA LEU A 135 -0.48 -10.82 3.08
C LEU A 135 -1.53 -11.84 3.48
N LYS A 136 -1.27 -12.54 4.58
CA LYS A 136 -2.23 -13.42 5.25
C LYS A 136 -2.42 -12.97 6.70
N LEU A 137 -3.66 -12.64 7.05
CA LEU A 137 -4.04 -12.30 8.41
C LEU A 137 -4.35 -13.57 9.19
N LEU A 138 -3.45 -13.95 10.10
CA LEU A 138 -3.55 -15.23 10.82
C LEU A 138 -4.46 -15.14 12.02
N GLN A 139 -4.43 -14.03 12.75
CA GLN A 139 -5.20 -13.83 13.97
C GLN A 139 -5.50 -12.36 14.22
N VAL A 140 -6.68 -12.10 14.76
CA VAL A 140 -7.10 -10.78 15.24
C VAL A 140 -7.50 -10.92 16.71
N TYR A 141 -6.95 -10.09 17.59
CA TYR A 141 -7.29 -10.13 19.02
C TYR A 141 -7.14 -8.76 19.67
N ASP A 142 -7.84 -8.58 20.78
CA ASP A 142 -7.71 -7.40 21.62
C ASP A 142 -6.84 -7.73 22.82
N LYS A 143 -5.86 -6.87 23.07
CA LYS A 143 -5.04 -7.01 24.28
C LYS A 143 -5.86 -6.50 25.47
N LYS A 144 -6.23 -7.41 26.35
CA LYS A 144 -6.91 -7.08 27.62
C LYS A 144 -5.94 -6.39 28.58
#